data_4f8bc5851da21606f2bb590ebc669215
#
_entry.id   4f8bc5851da21606f2bb590ebc669215
#
_cell.length_a   1.000
_cell.length_b   1.000
_cell.length_c   1.000
_cell.angle_alpha   90.00
_cell.angle_beta   90.00
_cell.angle_gamma   90.00
#
_symmetry.space_group_name_H-M   'P 1'
#
loop_
_entity.id
_entity.type
_entity.pdbx_description
1 polymer ?
#
loop_
_entity_poly.entity_id
_entity_poly.type
_entity_poly.pdbx_seq_one_letter_code
_entity_poly.pdbx_strand_id
1 'polypeptide(L)'
;MRLLFLTPQLPYPPEKGTALRNWGLIRGLAERHQVDLLSFRKPGKAGGLEPPLTNVCRRIATIPQPERSRWERLRDMVRTQQPDMALRLLSEAFERRLTQWLRETDFDVVQIEGIELAPYLATVRSATRHATVIFDDHNCEYLLQ
;
A
#
# COMPACT_ATOMS: atom_id res chain seq x y z
N MET A 1 -12.54 10.04 -12.00
CA MET A 1 -12.64 8.95 -11.03
C MET A 1 -11.80 9.29 -9.79
N ARG A 2 -12.15 8.70 -8.65
CA ARG A 2 -11.36 8.75 -7.41
C ARG A 2 -10.63 7.43 -7.22
N LEU A 3 -9.32 7.48 -7.15
CA LEU A 3 -8.45 6.33 -7.08
C LEU A 3 -7.74 6.31 -5.71
N LEU A 4 -7.71 5.15 -5.06
CA LEU A 4 -6.90 4.93 -3.87
C LEU A 4 -5.75 3.98 -4.21
N PHE A 5 -4.53 4.43 -3.99
CA PHE A 5 -3.34 3.58 -4.07
C PHE A 5 -2.87 3.16 -2.70
N LEU A 6 -2.66 1.86 -2.51
CA LEU A 6 -2.02 1.28 -1.35
C LEU A 6 -0.65 0.77 -1.78
N THR A 7 0.43 1.28 -1.17
CA THR A 7 1.79 0.91 -1.57
C THR A 7 2.66 0.49 -0.37
N PRO A 8 3.55 -0.52 -0.53
CA PRO A 8 4.42 -1.02 0.54
C PRO A 8 5.55 -0.05 0.90
N GLN A 9 5.80 0.93 0.04
CA GLN A 9 6.76 2.01 0.24
C GLN A 9 6.35 3.25 -0.57
N LEU A 10 6.83 4.42 -0.15
CA LEU A 10 6.61 5.65 -0.91
C LEU A 10 7.12 5.48 -2.35
N PRO A 11 6.30 5.86 -3.36
CA PRO A 11 6.69 5.75 -4.76
C PRO A 11 7.70 6.83 -5.20
N TYR A 12 7.86 7.89 -4.40
CA TYR A 12 8.81 8.96 -4.69
C TYR A 12 9.74 9.19 -3.48
N PRO A 13 11.06 9.43 -3.68
CA PRO A 13 11.80 9.37 -4.95
C PRO A 13 11.85 7.94 -5.53
N PRO A 14 11.80 7.80 -6.87
CA PRO A 14 11.72 6.50 -7.55
C PRO A 14 13.10 5.83 -7.68
N GLU A 15 13.67 5.40 -6.56
CA GLU A 15 15.01 4.80 -6.49
C GLU A 15 15.06 3.32 -6.91
N LYS A 16 13.94 2.61 -6.89
CA LYS A 16 13.84 1.16 -7.16
C LYS A 16 12.73 0.85 -8.16
N GLY A 17 12.79 -0.31 -8.79
CA GLY A 17 11.85 -0.71 -9.83
C GLY A 17 10.38 -0.57 -9.45
N THR A 18 9.99 -1.09 -8.27
CA THR A 18 8.62 -0.96 -7.75
C THR A 18 8.22 0.51 -7.52
N ALA A 19 9.12 1.32 -6.93
CA ALA A 19 8.84 2.74 -6.71
C ALA A 19 8.72 3.50 -8.04
N LEU A 20 9.60 3.20 -9.00
CA LEU A 20 9.56 3.80 -10.34
C LEU A 20 8.25 3.49 -11.06
N ARG A 21 7.81 2.22 -11.02
CA ARG A 21 6.55 1.79 -11.61
C ARG A 21 5.36 2.48 -10.96
N ASN A 22 5.28 2.44 -9.64
CA ASN A 22 4.17 3.05 -8.90
C ASN A 22 4.11 4.56 -9.09
N TRP A 23 5.28 5.21 -9.12
CA TRP A 23 5.37 6.64 -9.45
C TRP A 23 4.85 6.95 -10.86
N GLY A 24 5.25 6.14 -11.85
CA GLY A 24 4.78 6.29 -13.23
C GLY A 24 3.27 6.15 -13.35
N LEU A 25 2.67 5.13 -12.70
CA LEU A 25 1.23 4.90 -12.67
C LEU A 25 0.49 6.06 -11.99
N ILE A 26 0.90 6.44 -10.78
CA ILE A 26 0.27 7.52 -10.01
C ILE A 26 0.31 8.83 -10.78
N ARG A 27 1.48 9.19 -11.33
CA ARG A 27 1.66 10.42 -12.11
C ARG A 27 0.76 10.43 -13.34
N GLY A 28 0.75 9.35 -14.13
CA GLY A 28 -0.05 9.28 -15.34
C GLY A 28 -1.57 9.31 -15.07
N LEU A 29 -2.01 8.64 -14.00
CA LEU A 29 -3.42 8.64 -13.62
C LEU A 29 -3.87 9.97 -13.01
N ALA A 30 -3.00 10.65 -12.29
CA ALA A 30 -3.32 11.95 -11.68
C ALA A 30 -3.57 13.07 -12.70
N GLU A 31 -3.13 12.92 -13.96
CA GLU A 31 -3.45 13.86 -15.04
C GLU A 31 -4.96 13.97 -15.33
N ARG A 32 -5.73 12.91 -15.05
CA ARG A 32 -7.16 12.81 -15.40
C ARG A 32 -8.04 12.40 -14.23
N HIS A 33 -7.47 11.99 -13.11
CA HIS A 33 -8.18 11.42 -11.99
C HIS A 33 -7.69 11.99 -10.67
N GLN A 34 -8.52 11.91 -9.62
CA GLN A 34 -8.10 12.24 -8.27
C GLN A 34 -7.45 11.02 -7.63
N VAL A 35 -6.20 11.13 -7.23
CA VAL A 35 -5.43 10.06 -6.64
C VAL A 35 -5.18 10.33 -5.16
N ASP A 36 -5.57 9.40 -4.32
CA ASP A 36 -5.20 9.34 -2.90
C ASP A 36 -4.15 8.24 -2.72
N LEU A 37 -3.16 8.48 -1.88
CA LEU A 37 -2.07 7.54 -1.61
C LEU A 37 -1.97 7.23 -0.12
N LEU A 38 -2.15 5.96 0.23
CA LEU A 38 -1.81 5.43 1.55
C LEU A 38 -0.60 4.50 1.41
N SER A 39 0.50 4.86 2.04
CA SER A 39 1.77 4.19 1.86
C SER A 39 2.44 3.85 3.19
N PHE A 40 3.18 2.76 3.21
CA PHE A 40 4.19 2.58 4.25
C PHE A 40 5.41 3.46 3.97
N ARG A 41 6.12 3.84 5.04
CA ARG A 41 7.44 4.49 4.98
C ARG A 41 8.44 3.72 5.83
N LYS A 42 9.67 3.65 5.37
CA LYS A 42 10.76 2.99 6.11
C LYS A 42 11.07 3.74 7.41
N PRO A 43 11.41 3.01 8.50
CA PRO A 43 11.94 3.61 9.70
C PRO A 43 13.18 4.47 9.40
N GLY A 44 13.35 5.57 10.11
CA GLY A 44 14.54 6.44 10.01
C GLY A 44 14.60 7.34 8.76
N LYS A 45 13.78 7.12 7.75
CA LYS A 45 13.61 8.13 6.68
C LYS A 45 12.57 9.15 7.16
N ALA A 46 13.04 10.20 7.81
CA ALA A 46 12.27 11.43 8.03
C ALA A 46 12.13 12.21 6.71
N GLY A 47 11.68 11.52 5.65
CA GLY A 47 11.36 12.15 4.40
C GLY A 47 10.01 12.82 4.57
N GLY A 48 9.99 14.13 4.58
CA GLY A 48 8.77 14.87 4.32
C GLY A 48 8.19 14.40 2.99
N LEU A 49 6.89 14.55 2.82
CA LEU A 49 6.26 14.32 1.54
C LEU A 49 6.85 15.32 0.53
N GLU A 50 7.61 14.82 -0.43
CA GLU A 50 8.30 15.68 -1.38
C GLU A 50 7.34 16.31 -2.41
N PRO A 51 7.64 17.54 -2.88
CA PRO A 51 6.74 18.28 -3.75
C PRO A 51 6.20 17.53 -4.97
N PRO A 52 7.00 16.73 -5.73
CA PRO A 52 6.44 16.01 -6.86
C PRO A 52 5.27 15.10 -6.47
N LEU A 53 5.36 14.40 -5.33
CA LEU A 53 4.30 13.51 -4.87
C LEU A 53 3.08 14.29 -4.34
N THR A 54 3.33 15.35 -3.57
CA THR A 54 2.26 16.21 -3.03
C THR A 54 1.53 17.02 -4.09
N ASN A 55 2.17 17.25 -5.24
CA ASN A 55 1.57 17.98 -6.35
C ASN A 55 0.62 17.10 -7.19
N VAL A 56 0.82 15.79 -7.19
CA VAL A 56 0.00 14.88 -8.01
C VAL A 56 -1.07 14.17 -7.21
N CYS A 57 -0.84 13.89 -5.93
CA CYS A 57 -1.83 13.23 -5.09
C CYS A 57 -2.70 14.26 -4.35
N ARG A 58 -4.02 14.04 -4.36
CA ARG A 58 -4.98 14.87 -3.61
C ARG A 58 -4.76 14.75 -2.10
N ARG A 59 -4.49 13.54 -1.63
CA ARG A 59 -4.31 13.20 -0.22
C ARG A 59 -3.26 12.13 -0.10
N ILE A 60 -2.36 12.29 0.87
CA ILE A 60 -1.30 11.34 1.16
C ILE A 60 -1.28 11.06 2.66
N ALA A 61 -1.22 9.78 3.02
CA ALA A 61 -0.88 9.38 4.38
C ALA A 61 0.23 8.33 4.35
N THR A 62 1.13 8.44 5.32
CA THR A 62 2.22 7.49 5.49
C THR A 62 2.19 6.85 6.87
N ILE A 63 2.35 5.54 6.93
CA ILE A 63 2.43 4.77 8.16
C ILE A 63 3.84 4.19 8.26
N PRO A 64 4.51 4.28 9.40
CA PRO A 64 5.80 3.62 9.60
C PRO A 64 5.66 2.11 9.36
N GLN A 65 6.64 1.51 8.67
CA GLN A 65 6.68 0.05 8.55
C GLN A 65 6.83 -0.54 9.94
N PRO A 66 6.09 -1.62 10.28
CA PRO A 66 6.23 -2.29 11.56
C PRO A 66 7.62 -2.89 11.70
N GLU A 67 8.27 -2.65 12.85
CA GLU A 67 9.51 -3.31 13.21
C GLU A 67 9.16 -4.65 13.85
N ARG A 68 9.43 -5.75 13.14
CA ARG A 68 9.20 -7.11 13.64
C ARG A 68 10.51 -7.70 14.12
N SER A 69 10.55 -8.14 15.38
CA SER A 69 11.68 -8.87 15.94
C SER A 69 11.84 -10.25 15.30
N ARG A 70 13.04 -10.85 15.36
CA ARG A 70 13.30 -12.21 14.86
C ARG A 70 12.42 -13.25 15.57
N TRP A 71 12.12 -13.04 16.84
CA TRP A 71 11.27 -13.93 17.64
C TRP A 71 9.80 -13.87 17.23
N GLU A 72 9.28 -12.69 16.88
CA GLU A 72 7.92 -12.55 16.34
C GLU A 72 7.79 -13.25 15.00
N ARG A 73 8.78 -13.11 14.11
CA ARG A 73 8.80 -13.81 12.83
C ARG A 73 8.79 -15.33 12.99
N LEU A 74 9.64 -15.86 13.90
CA LEU A 74 9.70 -17.29 14.19
C LEU A 74 8.36 -17.80 14.78
N ARG A 75 7.78 -17.06 15.72
CA ARG A 75 6.49 -17.40 16.32
C ARG A 75 5.38 -17.43 15.28
N ASP A 76 5.35 -16.46 14.38
CA ASP A 76 4.31 -16.36 13.35
C ASP A 76 4.48 -17.44 12.28
N MET A 77 5.71 -17.80 11.93
CA MET A 77 5.98 -18.93 11.04
C MET A 77 5.48 -20.27 11.60
N VAL A 78 5.57 -20.46 12.92
CA VAL A 78 5.07 -21.69 13.58
C VAL A 78 3.54 -21.67 13.77
N ARG A 79 2.95 -20.49 13.96
CA ARG A 79 1.50 -20.36 14.26
C ARG A 79 0.62 -20.16 13.03
N THR A 80 1.18 -19.63 11.96
CA THR A 80 0.43 -19.35 10.74
C THR A 80 1.06 -20.08 9.58
N GLN A 81 0.26 -20.72 8.73
CA GLN A 81 0.72 -21.29 7.46
C GLN A 81 0.88 -20.20 6.38
N GLN A 82 0.89 -18.92 6.77
CA GLN A 82 0.99 -17.81 5.83
C GLN A 82 2.45 -17.46 5.55
N PRO A 83 2.80 -17.11 4.31
CA PRO A 83 4.14 -16.66 3.96
C PRO A 83 4.56 -15.44 4.79
N ASP A 84 5.82 -15.41 5.27
CA ASP A 84 6.35 -14.26 6.04
C ASP A 84 6.19 -12.92 5.30
N MET A 85 6.23 -12.95 3.97
CA MET A 85 6.01 -11.76 3.13
C MET A 85 4.62 -11.17 3.32
N ALA A 86 3.57 -11.97 3.39
CA ALA A 86 2.20 -11.49 3.61
C ALA A 86 2.02 -10.89 5.02
N LEU A 87 2.80 -11.33 6.00
CA LEU A 87 2.72 -10.85 7.38
C LEU A 87 3.64 -9.66 7.66
N ARG A 88 4.55 -9.36 6.73
CA ARG A 88 5.64 -8.39 6.91
C ARG A 88 5.16 -6.98 7.19
N LEU A 89 4.06 -6.55 6.59
CA LEU A 89 3.51 -5.20 6.71
C LEU A 89 2.16 -5.17 7.45
N LEU A 90 1.83 -6.17 8.25
CA LEU A 90 0.63 -6.11 9.08
C LEU A 90 0.74 -4.96 10.09
N SER A 91 -0.21 -4.02 10.04
CA SER A 91 -0.22 -2.83 10.87
C SER A 91 -1.65 -2.39 11.13
N GLU A 92 -2.05 -2.40 12.40
CA GLU A 92 -3.35 -1.86 12.81
C GLU A 92 -3.50 -0.37 12.48
N ALA A 93 -2.40 0.39 12.53
CA ALA A 93 -2.42 1.80 12.19
C ALA A 93 -2.73 2.02 10.70
N PHE A 94 -2.18 1.17 9.83
CA PHE A 94 -2.48 1.20 8.40
C PHE A 94 -3.95 0.80 8.15
N GLU A 95 -4.41 -0.26 8.78
CA GLU A 95 -5.78 -0.75 8.64
C GLU A 95 -6.81 0.26 9.15
N ARG A 96 -6.57 0.89 10.31
CA ARG A 96 -7.42 1.97 10.81
C ARG A 96 -7.49 3.14 9.83
N ARG A 97 -6.36 3.57 9.27
CA ARG A 97 -6.32 4.67 8.30
C ARG A 97 -7.03 4.30 7.01
N LEU A 98 -6.80 3.09 6.51
CA LEU A 98 -7.49 2.56 5.33
C LEU A 98 -9.00 2.56 5.54
N THR A 99 -9.47 1.94 6.63
CA THR A 99 -10.91 1.87 6.97
C THR A 99 -11.52 3.26 7.08
N GLN A 100 -10.83 4.20 7.71
CA GLN A 100 -11.28 5.59 7.80
C GLN A 100 -11.49 6.19 6.41
N TRP A 101 -10.50 6.06 5.52
CA TRP A 101 -10.58 6.65 4.18
C TRP A 101 -11.66 6.02 3.30
N LEU A 102 -11.85 4.71 3.42
CA LEU A 102 -12.91 3.99 2.70
C LEU A 102 -14.32 4.38 3.18
N ARG A 103 -14.48 4.83 4.42
CA ARG A 103 -15.75 5.36 4.95
C ARG A 103 -15.98 6.83 4.56
N GLU A 104 -14.92 7.62 4.46
CA GLU A 104 -14.98 9.05 4.14
C GLU A 104 -15.14 9.34 2.64
N THR A 105 -14.77 8.38 1.79
CA THR A 105 -14.70 8.61 0.35
C THR A 105 -15.15 7.38 -0.42
N ASP A 106 -16.11 7.55 -1.30
CA ASP A 106 -16.47 6.54 -2.29
C ASP A 106 -15.41 6.55 -3.40
N PHE A 107 -14.55 5.56 -3.38
CA PHE A 107 -13.55 5.35 -4.42
C PHE A 107 -14.13 4.54 -5.58
N ASP A 108 -13.76 4.91 -6.81
CA ASP A 108 -14.10 4.14 -8.01
C ASP A 108 -13.15 2.95 -8.19
N VAL A 109 -11.88 3.13 -7.81
CA VAL A 109 -10.84 2.10 -7.91
C VAL A 109 -9.98 2.11 -6.65
N VAL A 110 -9.67 0.93 -6.13
CA VAL A 110 -8.65 0.71 -5.10
C VAL A 110 -7.56 -0.18 -5.69
N GLN A 111 -6.37 0.38 -5.86
CA GLN A 111 -5.17 -0.29 -6.35
C GLN A 111 -4.30 -0.72 -5.18
N ILE A 112 -4.02 -2.02 -5.07
CA ILE A 112 -3.19 -2.62 -4.02
C ILE A 112 -1.91 -3.15 -4.66
N GLU A 113 -0.76 -2.63 -4.22
CA GLU A 113 0.54 -2.88 -4.83
C GLU A 113 1.43 -3.75 -3.95
N GLY A 114 1.72 -4.95 -4.43
CA GLY A 114 2.61 -5.92 -3.78
C GLY A 114 1.92 -6.89 -2.83
N ILE A 115 2.46 -8.10 -2.77
CA ILE A 115 1.93 -9.22 -1.98
C ILE A 115 1.90 -8.89 -0.47
N GLU A 116 2.78 -8.03 0.01
CA GLU A 116 2.82 -7.60 1.41
C GLU A 116 1.55 -6.87 1.86
N LEU A 117 0.77 -6.35 0.90
CA LEU A 117 -0.50 -5.66 1.17
C LEU A 117 -1.73 -6.56 0.95
N ALA A 118 -1.53 -7.81 0.54
CA ALA A 118 -2.62 -8.78 0.36
C ALA A 118 -3.56 -8.91 1.58
N PRO A 119 -3.09 -8.86 2.84
CA PRO A 119 -3.97 -8.92 4.01
C PRO A 119 -5.04 -7.83 4.05
N TYR A 120 -4.78 -6.66 3.47
CA TYR A 120 -5.75 -5.54 3.45
C TYR A 120 -6.85 -5.69 2.40
N LEU A 121 -6.74 -6.69 1.52
CA LEU A 121 -7.75 -6.97 0.50
C LEU A 121 -9.13 -7.27 1.11
N ALA A 122 -9.16 -8.01 2.22
CA ALA A 122 -10.40 -8.32 2.94
C ALA A 122 -11.07 -7.03 3.45
N THR A 123 -10.31 -6.13 4.05
CA THR A 123 -10.79 -4.82 4.55
C THR A 123 -11.35 -3.97 3.41
N VAL A 124 -10.63 -3.89 2.28
CA VAL A 124 -11.10 -3.15 1.10
C VAL A 124 -12.42 -3.74 0.59
N ARG A 125 -12.49 -5.05 0.38
CA ARG A 125 -13.70 -5.71 -0.14
C ARG A 125 -14.91 -5.57 0.78
N SER A 126 -14.70 -5.60 2.10
CA SER A 126 -15.80 -5.44 3.06
C SER A 126 -16.31 -3.99 3.15
N ALA A 127 -15.45 -3.02 2.92
CA ALA A 127 -15.77 -1.60 3.06
C ALA A 127 -16.26 -0.95 1.75
N THR A 128 -15.98 -1.56 0.58
CA THR A 128 -16.35 -1.01 -0.72
C THR A 128 -17.36 -1.92 -1.44
N ARG A 129 -18.50 -1.37 -1.87
CA ARG A 129 -19.51 -2.13 -2.62
C ARG A 129 -19.39 -1.97 -4.13
N HIS A 130 -18.84 -0.85 -4.60
CA HIS A 130 -18.85 -0.46 -6.01
C HIS A 130 -17.45 -0.23 -6.58
N ALA A 131 -16.41 -0.14 -5.74
CA ALA A 131 -15.05 0.07 -6.21
C ALA A 131 -14.52 -1.15 -6.96
N THR A 132 -13.89 -0.90 -8.10
CA THR A 132 -13.03 -1.91 -8.73
C THR A 132 -11.78 -2.09 -7.88
N VAL A 133 -11.52 -3.31 -7.43
CA VAL A 133 -10.32 -3.63 -6.65
C VAL A 133 -9.31 -4.30 -7.57
N ILE A 134 -8.16 -3.67 -7.73
CA ILE A 134 -7.02 -4.19 -8.51
C ILE A 134 -5.94 -4.60 -7.51
N PHE A 135 -5.53 -5.85 -7.59
CA PHE A 135 -4.37 -6.37 -6.85
C PHE A 135 -3.24 -6.65 -7.83
N ASP A 136 -2.11 -5.99 -7.65
CA ASP A 136 -0.93 -6.13 -8.49
C ASP A 136 0.24 -6.70 -7.68
N ASP A 137 0.60 -7.94 -7.96
CA ASP A 137 1.65 -8.67 -7.24
C ASP A 137 3.07 -8.36 -7.76
N HIS A 138 3.21 -7.51 -8.80
CA HIS A 138 4.49 -7.11 -9.42
C HIS A 138 5.37 -8.25 -9.96
N ASN A 139 5.50 -9.33 -9.24
CA ASN A 139 6.28 -10.51 -9.57
C ASN A 139 5.42 -11.74 -9.36
N CYS A 140 5.52 -12.72 -10.21
CA CYS A 140 4.93 -14.03 -9.95
C CYS A 140 5.71 -14.73 -8.82
N GLU A 141 5.63 -14.20 -7.61
CA GLU A 141 6.40 -14.63 -6.44
C GLU A 141 6.28 -16.14 -6.18
N TYR A 142 5.13 -16.74 -6.50
CA TYR A 142 4.91 -18.18 -6.39
C TYR A 142 5.72 -19.02 -7.39
N LEU A 143 6.30 -18.42 -8.44
CA LEU A 143 7.21 -19.06 -9.37
C LEU A 143 8.68 -18.90 -8.98
N LEU A 144 8.98 -18.02 -8.00
CA LEU A 144 10.34 -17.72 -7.57
C LEU A 144 10.71 -18.44 -6.27
N GLN A 145 9.78 -19.16 -5.66
CA GLN A 145 9.96 -20.02 -4.50
C GLN A 145 10.01 -21.48 -4.93
#